data_f3181c30a72eec8793ac3dcd4dd1f7f7
#
_entry.id   f3181c30a72eec8793ac3dcd4dd1f7f7
#
_cell.length_a   1.000
_cell.length_b   1.000
_cell.length_c   1.000
_cell.angle_alpha   90.00
_cell.angle_beta   90.00
_cell.angle_gamma   90.00
#
_symmetry.space_group_name_H-M   'P 1'
#
loop_
_entity.id
_entity.type
_entity.pdbx_description
1 polymer ?
#
loop_
_entity_poly.entity_id
_entity_poly.type
_entity_poly.pdbx_seq_one_letter_code
_entity_poly.pdbx_strand_id
1 'polypeptide(L)'
;MSGNYSEENIRTLEWKEHIRLRPGMYIGKLGDGSSLDDGIYVLLKEVMDNAIDEYMMGYGRKIDVSIIGKEVRVRDYGRGIPLGKVLDVTSRMNTGAKYDSKAFKKSVGLNGVGIKAVNALSSSFIIRSFRDGEVKAIEFSAGNVVSDANIKATKEDNGTEVVFIPDEAMFGNYHYIPEYVESML
;
A
#
# COMPACT_ATOMS: atom_id res chain seq x y z
N MET A 1 25.78 -30.32 3.25
CA MET A 1 25.37 -29.28 4.23
C MET A 1 23.88 -29.09 4.13
N SER A 2 23.13 -29.71 5.03
CA SER A 2 21.69 -29.53 5.10
C SER A 2 21.42 -28.21 5.80
N GLY A 3 21.08 -27.17 5.05
CA GLY A 3 20.60 -25.94 5.64
C GLY A 3 19.28 -26.22 6.35
N ASN A 4 19.22 -25.95 7.63
CA ASN A 4 17.97 -25.94 8.37
C ASN A 4 17.07 -24.83 7.80
N TYR A 5 16.24 -25.19 6.84
CA TYR A 5 15.10 -24.37 6.47
C TYR A 5 14.04 -24.55 7.58
N SER A 6 14.05 -23.68 8.57
CA SER A 6 12.94 -23.64 9.52
C SER A 6 11.70 -23.11 8.81
N GLU A 7 10.53 -23.64 9.16
CA GLU A 7 9.24 -23.13 8.63
C GLU A 7 9.07 -21.61 8.82
N GLU A 8 9.65 -21.05 9.87
CA GLU A 8 9.67 -19.60 10.11
C GLU A 8 10.48 -18.83 9.07
N ASN A 9 11.63 -19.35 8.66
CA ASN A 9 12.45 -18.72 7.61
C ASN A 9 11.76 -18.75 6.25
N ILE A 10 11.05 -19.82 5.94
CA ILE A 10 10.24 -19.93 4.73
C ILE A 10 9.10 -18.91 4.76
N ARG A 11 8.41 -18.75 5.88
CA ARG A 11 7.31 -17.78 6.03
C ARG A 11 7.75 -16.32 5.99
N THR A 12 8.95 -16.00 6.49
CA THR A 12 9.46 -14.63 6.54
C THR A 12 9.91 -14.12 5.17
N LEU A 13 10.37 -15.01 4.30
CA LEU A 13 10.78 -14.68 2.93
C LEU A 13 9.60 -14.56 1.95
N GLU A 14 8.43 -15.13 2.30
CA GLU A 14 7.40 -15.46 1.33
C GLU A 14 6.64 -14.26 0.76
N TRP A 15 6.27 -13.25 1.55
CA TRP A 15 5.27 -12.31 1.06
C TRP A 15 5.82 -11.36 -0.01
N LYS A 16 6.90 -10.66 0.26
CA LYS A 16 7.46 -9.66 -0.69
C LYS A 16 8.17 -10.32 -1.86
N GLU A 17 8.91 -11.39 -1.61
CA GLU A 17 9.59 -12.12 -2.66
C GLU A 17 8.61 -12.85 -3.57
N HIS A 18 7.59 -13.47 -3.00
CA HIS A 18 6.54 -14.14 -3.78
C HIS A 18 5.79 -13.14 -4.67
N ILE A 19 5.45 -11.96 -4.15
CA ILE A 19 4.79 -10.91 -4.94
C ILE A 19 5.71 -10.46 -6.09
N ARG A 20 6.98 -10.25 -5.82
CA ARG A 20 7.94 -9.81 -6.84
C ARG A 20 8.26 -10.88 -7.87
N LEU A 21 8.28 -12.15 -7.48
CA LEU A 21 8.49 -13.28 -8.39
C LEU A 21 7.26 -13.58 -9.25
N ARG A 22 6.08 -13.38 -8.71
CA ARG A 22 4.82 -13.70 -9.38
C ARG A 22 3.82 -12.54 -9.29
N PRO A 23 4.19 -11.35 -9.79
CA PRO A 23 3.32 -10.17 -9.67
C PRO A 23 1.98 -10.37 -10.37
N GLY A 24 1.94 -11.17 -11.43
CA GLY A 24 0.71 -11.46 -12.16
C GLY A 24 -0.41 -12.09 -11.33
N MET A 25 -0.08 -12.77 -10.25
CA MET A 25 -1.07 -13.33 -9.31
C MET A 25 -1.76 -12.25 -8.46
N TYR A 26 -1.15 -11.07 -8.35
CA TYR A 26 -1.63 -9.98 -7.47
C TYR A 26 -2.19 -8.80 -8.25
N ILE A 27 -1.57 -8.43 -9.37
CA ILE A 27 -1.90 -7.23 -10.12
C ILE A 27 -2.21 -7.48 -11.59
N GLY A 28 -2.21 -8.73 -12.04
CA GLY A 28 -2.35 -9.05 -13.46
C GLY A 28 -1.08 -8.73 -14.25
N LYS A 29 -1.20 -8.19 -15.44
CA LYS A 29 -0.03 -7.89 -16.26
C LYS A 29 0.75 -6.69 -15.72
N LEU A 30 2.06 -6.69 -15.90
CA LEU A 30 2.92 -5.58 -15.50
C LEU A 30 2.68 -4.35 -16.39
N GLY A 31 2.95 -4.46 -17.67
CA GLY A 31 2.79 -3.37 -18.63
C GLY A 31 3.65 -2.15 -18.34
N ASP A 32 3.56 -1.15 -19.22
CA ASP A 32 4.30 0.11 -19.14
C ASP A 32 3.41 1.34 -18.93
N GLY A 33 2.13 1.14 -18.67
CA GLY A 33 1.15 2.21 -18.50
C GLY A 33 0.40 2.60 -19.78
N SER A 34 0.70 1.95 -20.90
CA SER A 34 0.02 2.24 -22.18
C SER A 34 -1.38 1.62 -22.29
N SER A 35 -1.72 0.68 -21.42
CA SER A 35 -3.05 0.07 -21.30
C SER A 35 -3.65 0.33 -19.93
N LEU A 36 -4.95 0.55 -19.86
CA LEU A 36 -5.68 0.88 -18.63
C LEU A 36 -5.60 -0.24 -17.57
N ASP A 37 -5.38 -1.48 -17.99
CA ASP A 37 -5.26 -2.64 -17.12
C ASP A 37 -3.81 -2.98 -16.73
N ASP A 38 -2.84 -2.13 -17.08
CA ASP A 38 -1.46 -2.30 -16.69
C ASP A 38 -1.27 -2.17 -15.17
N GLY A 39 -0.30 -2.90 -14.63
CA GLY A 39 -0.12 -3.07 -13.19
C GLY A 39 0.04 -1.76 -12.41
N ILE A 40 0.64 -0.72 -12.96
CA ILE A 40 0.77 0.57 -12.27
C ILE A 40 -0.60 1.18 -11.93
N TYR A 41 -1.61 0.97 -12.76
CA TYR A 41 -2.98 1.43 -12.46
C TYR A 41 -3.65 0.56 -11.41
N VAL A 42 -3.34 -0.74 -11.38
CA VAL A 42 -3.81 -1.63 -10.30
C VAL A 42 -3.25 -1.20 -8.95
N LEU A 43 -1.96 -0.84 -8.89
CA LEU A 43 -1.35 -0.31 -7.66
C LEU A 43 -2.03 0.98 -7.19
N LEU A 44 -2.26 1.91 -8.11
CA LEU A 44 -2.99 3.15 -7.80
C LEU A 44 -4.39 2.85 -7.27
N LYS A 45 -5.11 1.95 -7.92
CA LYS A 45 -6.46 1.56 -7.53
C LYS A 45 -6.50 0.98 -6.11
N GLU A 46 -5.55 0.13 -5.76
CA GLU A 46 -5.49 -0.48 -4.43
C GLU A 46 -5.34 0.57 -3.33
N VAL A 47 -4.49 1.57 -3.53
CA VAL A 47 -4.31 2.66 -2.56
C VAL A 47 -5.54 3.55 -2.51
N MET A 48 -6.13 3.86 -3.65
CA MET A 48 -7.37 4.65 -3.72
C MET A 48 -8.55 3.93 -3.07
N ASP A 49 -8.69 2.63 -3.29
CA ASP A 49 -9.79 1.85 -2.71
C ASP A 49 -9.74 1.89 -1.17
N ASN A 50 -8.55 1.83 -0.57
CA ASN A 50 -8.42 1.98 0.88
C ASN A 50 -8.90 3.35 1.38
N ALA A 51 -8.58 4.41 0.66
CA ALA A 51 -9.04 5.77 0.98
C ALA A 51 -10.55 5.92 0.78
N ILE A 52 -11.08 5.34 -0.29
CA ILE A 52 -12.52 5.33 -0.60
C ILE A 52 -13.28 4.55 0.46
N ASP A 53 -12.76 3.44 0.94
CA ASP A 53 -13.39 2.64 2.00
C ASP A 53 -13.58 3.47 3.29
N GLU A 54 -12.60 4.25 3.71
CA GLU A 54 -12.73 5.15 4.86
C GLU A 54 -13.85 6.18 4.63
N TYR A 55 -13.88 6.77 3.44
CA TYR A 55 -14.93 7.71 3.07
C TYR A 55 -16.33 7.06 3.07
N MET A 56 -16.46 5.88 2.49
CA MET A 56 -17.73 5.14 2.41
C MET A 56 -18.24 4.70 3.80
N MET A 57 -17.34 4.49 4.75
CA MET A 57 -17.71 4.22 6.14
C MET A 57 -18.11 5.49 6.92
N GLY A 58 -18.07 6.65 6.30
CA GLY A 58 -18.47 7.92 6.89
C GLY A 58 -17.31 8.69 7.54
N TYR A 59 -16.08 8.31 7.29
CA TYR A 59 -14.89 8.97 7.85
C TYR A 59 -14.17 9.80 6.79
N GLY A 60 -14.03 11.08 7.05
CA GLY A 60 -13.42 12.02 6.12
C GLY A 60 -14.39 12.53 5.06
N ARG A 61 -14.01 13.61 4.38
CA ARG A 61 -14.87 14.29 3.40
C ARG A 61 -14.20 14.52 2.05
N LYS A 62 -12.91 14.21 1.95
CA LYS A 62 -12.14 14.37 0.72
C LYS A 62 -11.01 13.36 0.67
N ILE A 63 -10.51 13.16 -0.52
CA ILE A 63 -9.31 12.37 -0.80
C ILE A 63 -8.47 13.21 -1.76
N ASP A 64 -7.21 13.44 -1.40
CA ASP A 64 -6.26 14.12 -2.28
C ASP A 64 -5.43 13.09 -3.01
N VAL A 65 -5.40 13.18 -4.34
CA VAL A 65 -4.58 12.32 -5.20
C VAL A 65 -3.70 13.20 -6.07
N SER A 66 -2.41 12.92 -6.09
CA SER A 66 -1.48 13.59 -7.00
C SER A 66 -0.50 12.61 -7.60
N ILE A 67 -0.14 12.83 -8.86
CA ILE A 67 0.90 12.09 -9.56
C ILE A 67 1.85 13.11 -10.16
N ILE A 68 3.11 13.06 -9.73
CA ILE A 68 4.18 13.92 -10.24
C ILE A 68 5.26 13.01 -10.81
N GLY A 69 5.35 12.94 -12.14
CA GLY A 69 6.19 11.96 -12.80
C GLY A 69 5.74 10.53 -12.48
N LYS A 70 6.58 9.79 -11.78
CA LYS A 70 6.30 8.40 -11.34
C LYS A 70 5.87 8.28 -9.88
N GLU A 71 5.88 9.39 -9.14
CA GLU A 71 5.49 9.41 -7.74
C GLU A 71 3.99 9.64 -7.60
N VAL A 72 3.35 8.72 -6.91
CA VAL A 72 1.92 8.76 -6.59
C VAL A 72 1.75 9.09 -5.12
N ARG A 73 0.85 10.02 -4.81
CA ARG A 73 0.47 10.37 -3.44
C ARG A 73 -1.05 10.30 -3.31
N VAL A 74 -1.51 9.58 -2.31
CA VAL A 74 -2.92 9.49 -1.95
C VAL A 74 -3.06 9.80 -0.45
N ARG A 75 -3.87 10.79 -0.12
CA ARG A 75 -4.13 11.23 1.25
C ARG A 75 -5.63 11.18 1.52
N ASP A 76 -6.06 10.33 2.45
CA ASP A 76 -7.41 10.39 3.00
C ASP A 76 -7.42 11.18 4.32
N TYR A 77 -8.61 11.55 4.73
CA TYR A 77 -8.86 12.28 5.99
C TYR A 77 -9.80 11.49 6.89
N GLY A 78 -9.65 10.16 6.85
CA GLY A 78 -10.38 9.23 7.69
C GLY A 78 -9.82 9.14 9.10
N ARG A 79 -10.00 7.98 9.72
CA ARG A 79 -9.57 7.74 11.11
C ARG A 79 -8.06 7.64 11.30
N GLY A 80 -7.35 7.30 10.26
CA GLY A 80 -5.96 6.83 10.35
C GLY A 80 -5.87 5.38 10.83
N ILE A 81 -4.77 4.73 10.48
CA ILE A 81 -4.43 3.41 10.99
C ILE A 81 -3.96 3.55 12.44
N PRO A 82 -4.40 2.69 13.39
CA PRO A 82 -3.81 2.70 14.73
C PRO A 82 -2.29 2.69 14.65
N LEU A 83 -1.63 3.62 15.32
CA LEU A 83 -0.21 3.92 15.08
C LEU A 83 0.70 2.71 15.32
N GLY A 84 0.36 1.85 16.28
CA GLY A 84 1.07 0.60 16.54
C GLY A 84 0.83 -0.52 15.53
N LYS A 85 -0.10 -0.33 14.57
CA LYS A 85 -0.46 -1.33 13.56
C LYS A 85 0.04 -1.00 12.15
N VAL A 86 0.66 0.15 11.95
CA VAL A 86 1.07 0.59 10.62
C VAL A 86 2.05 -0.41 9.97
N LEU A 87 3.02 -0.90 10.71
CA LEU A 87 3.96 -1.89 10.22
C LEU A 87 3.25 -3.19 9.81
N ASP A 88 2.35 -3.68 10.63
CA ASP A 88 1.63 -4.94 10.39
C ASP A 88 0.73 -4.84 9.15
N VAL A 89 0.01 -3.74 9.01
CA VAL A 89 -0.90 -3.52 7.87
C VAL A 89 -0.14 -3.52 6.55
N THR A 90 1.06 -2.96 6.52
CA THR A 90 1.83 -2.74 5.29
C THR A 90 2.81 -3.85 4.95
N SER A 91 3.17 -4.70 5.91
CA SER A 91 4.28 -5.64 5.73
C SER A 91 4.08 -7.03 6.31
N ARG A 92 3.00 -7.30 7.02
CA ARG A 92 2.76 -8.63 7.57
C ARG A 92 1.53 -9.28 6.96
N MET A 93 1.72 -10.48 6.39
CA MET A 93 0.62 -11.32 5.92
C MET A 93 -0.11 -11.93 7.12
N ASN A 94 -1.43 -12.06 7.01
CA ASN A 94 -2.31 -12.69 8.01
C ASN A 94 -2.47 -11.96 9.34
N THR A 95 -2.05 -10.71 9.44
CA THR A 95 -2.33 -9.90 10.62
C THR A 95 -3.59 -9.08 10.40
N GLY A 96 -4.51 -9.11 11.30
CA GLY A 96 -5.72 -8.30 11.29
C GLY A 96 -6.95 -8.99 10.73
N ALA A 97 -6.88 -9.66 9.60
CA ALA A 97 -8.04 -10.33 9.00
C ALA A 97 -8.64 -11.45 9.87
N LYS A 98 -7.90 -11.97 10.83
CA LYS A 98 -8.36 -13.01 11.76
C LYS A 98 -9.05 -12.48 13.01
N TYR A 99 -8.84 -11.22 13.36
CA TYR A 99 -9.21 -10.70 14.66
C TYR A 99 -10.43 -9.77 14.65
N ASP A 100 -10.79 -9.24 13.48
CA ASP A 100 -11.94 -8.34 13.33
C ASP A 100 -12.78 -8.71 12.10
N SER A 101 -13.21 -9.96 12.08
CA SER A 101 -13.91 -10.55 10.96
C SER A 101 -15.22 -9.84 10.57
N LYS A 102 -15.81 -9.06 11.48
CA LYS A 102 -17.07 -8.33 11.22
C LYS A 102 -16.86 -6.94 10.67
N ALA A 103 -15.78 -6.25 11.06
CA ALA A 103 -15.48 -4.90 10.57
C ALA A 103 -14.77 -4.92 9.21
N PHE A 104 -13.94 -5.92 8.97
CA PHE A 104 -13.17 -6.09 7.73
C PHE A 104 -13.98 -6.71 6.57
N LYS A 105 -15.04 -7.46 6.86
CA LYS A 105 -15.87 -8.09 5.81
C LYS A 105 -16.65 -7.09 4.95
N LYS A 106 -16.63 -5.82 5.29
CA LYS A 106 -17.30 -4.76 4.53
C LYS A 106 -16.36 -3.86 3.74
N SER A 107 -15.04 -4.08 3.82
CA SER A 107 -14.08 -3.30 3.03
C SER A 107 -13.82 -3.96 1.69
N VAL A 108 -13.63 -3.15 0.65
CA VAL A 108 -13.40 -3.60 -0.73
C VAL A 108 -12.06 -4.34 -0.87
N GLY A 109 -11.12 -4.13 0.04
CA GLY A 109 -9.84 -4.84 0.11
C GLY A 109 -9.91 -6.19 0.81
N LEU A 110 -10.74 -7.10 0.32
CA LEU A 110 -11.12 -8.36 0.98
C LEU A 110 -9.96 -9.30 1.35
N ASN A 111 -8.78 -9.16 0.75
CA ASN A 111 -7.69 -10.10 0.94
C ASN A 111 -6.54 -9.57 1.81
N GLY A 112 -6.59 -8.29 2.26
CA GLY A 112 -5.52 -7.67 3.05
C GLY A 112 -4.16 -7.64 2.34
N VAL A 113 -4.14 -7.91 1.03
CA VAL A 113 -2.92 -8.06 0.23
C VAL A 113 -2.64 -6.82 -0.61
N GLY A 114 -3.67 -6.03 -0.95
CA GLY A 114 -3.55 -4.92 -1.88
C GLY A 114 -2.44 -3.94 -1.53
N ILE A 115 -2.46 -3.38 -0.32
CA ILE A 115 -1.41 -2.44 0.11
C ILE A 115 -0.04 -3.09 0.20
N LYS A 116 0.03 -4.38 0.55
CA LYS A 116 1.28 -5.14 0.60
C LYS A 116 1.87 -5.36 -0.79
N ALA A 117 1.02 -5.57 -1.79
CA ALA A 117 1.46 -5.66 -3.19
C ALA A 117 2.04 -4.32 -3.66
N VAL A 118 1.40 -3.20 -3.33
CA VAL A 118 1.93 -1.86 -3.63
C VAL A 118 3.30 -1.68 -3.01
N ASN A 119 3.45 -2.02 -1.74
CA ASN A 119 4.72 -1.94 -1.02
C ASN A 119 5.80 -2.80 -1.69
N ALA A 120 5.53 -4.08 -1.91
CA ALA A 120 6.50 -5.02 -2.49
C ALA A 120 6.95 -4.64 -3.90
N LEU A 121 6.07 -4.01 -4.70
CA LEU A 121 6.32 -3.66 -6.10
C LEU A 121 6.75 -2.21 -6.31
N SER A 122 7.07 -1.49 -5.24
CA SER A 122 7.54 -0.11 -5.28
C SER A 122 8.99 0.01 -4.87
N SER A 123 9.74 0.85 -5.59
CA SER A 123 11.12 1.20 -5.21
C SER A 123 11.14 2.12 -4.00
N SER A 124 10.08 2.91 -3.82
CA SER A 124 9.84 3.74 -2.63
C SER A 124 8.38 3.64 -2.25
N PHE A 125 8.12 3.37 -0.98
CA PHE A 125 6.80 3.32 -0.41
C PHE A 125 6.84 3.94 0.98
N ILE A 126 6.14 5.05 1.16
CA ILE A 126 6.07 5.76 2.44
C ILE A 126 4.63 5.78 2.88
N ILE A 127 4.37 5.31 4.09
CA ILE A 127 3.05 5.41 4.69
C ILE A 127 3.14 6.28 5.95
N ARG A 128 2.20 7.21 6.08
CA ARG A 128 2.01 8.03 7.27
C ARG A 128 0.59 7.85 7.78
N SER A 129 0.46 7.53 9.04
CA SER A 129 -0.83 7.52 9.72
C SER A 129 -0.88 8.66 10.72
N PHE A 130 -1.87 9.51 10.57
CA PHE A 130 -2.16 10.67 11.42
C PHE A 130 -3.36 10.34 12.28
N ARG A 131 -3.16 10.34 13.59
CA ARG A 131 -4.23 9.96 14.52
C ARG A 131 -4.07 10.67 15.85
N ASP A 132 -5.11 11.40 16.23
CA ASP A 132 -5.23 12.07 17.54
C ASP A 132 -4.03 12.96 17.91
N GLY A 133 -3.56 13.73 16.95
CA GLY A 133 -2.44 14.68 17.14
C GLY A 133 -1.06 14.06 17.07
N GLU A 134 -0.97 12.81 16.62
CA GLU A 134 0.30 12.09 16.45
C GLU A 134 0.42 11.50 15.04
N VAL A 135 1.64 11.27 14.59
CA VAL A 135 1.95 10.64 13.30
C VAL A 135 2.95 9.51 13.46
N LYS A 136 2.68 8.40 12.79
CA LYS A 136 3.61 7.29 12.58
C LYS A 136 3.94 7.20 11.11
N ALA A 137 5.23 7.25 10.75
CA ALA A 137 5.70 7.12 9.38
C ALA A 137 6.67 5.96 9.25
N ILE A 138 6.50 5.17 8.19
CA ILE A 138 7.42 4.07 7.84
C ILE A 138 7.71 4.17 6.35
N GLU A 139 8.98 4.01 5.98
CA GLU A 139 9.45 3.97 4.60
C GLU A 139 9.97 2.58 4.25
N PHE A 140 9.60 2.12 3.07
CA PHE A 140 10.03 0.83 2.51
C PHE A 140 10.63 1.00 1.11
N SER A 141 11.44 0.03 0.72
CA SER A 141 11.89 -0.16 -0.65
C SER A 141 11.76 -1.65 -1.00
N ALA A 142 10.99 -1.96 -2.04
CA ALA A 142 10.72 -3.35 -2.45
C ALA A 142 10.23 -4.24 -1.28
N GLY A 143 9.43 -3.68 -0.39
CA GLY A 143 8.92 -4.36 0.80
C GLY A 143 9.86 -4.41 2.01
N ASN A 144 11.09 -3.90 1.88
CA ASN A 144 12.05 -3.86 2.99
C ASN A 144 11.96 -2.53 3.73
N VAL A 145 11.97 -2.56 5.05
CA VAL A 145 11.97 -1.34 5.87
C VAL A 145 13.27 -0.58 5.65
N VAL A 146 13.15 0.68 5.23
CA VAL A 146 14.26 1.62 5.10
C VAL A 146 14.34 2.52 6.31
N SER A 147 13.18 2.99 6.79
CA SER A 147 13.08 3.87 7.95
C SER A 147 11.80 3.58 8.71
N ASP A 148 11.91 3.43 10.01
CA ASP A 148 10.80 3.26 10.94
C ASP A 148 10.90 4.38 11.98
N ALA A 149 10.22 5.49 11.72
CA ALA A 149 10.30 6.67 12.55
C ALA A 149 9.47 6.49 13.84
N ASN A 150 9.96 7.06 14.93
CA ASN A 150 9.19 7.13 16.17
C ASN A 150 7.94 7.98 15.98
N ILE A 151 6.91 7.67 16.77
CA ILE A 151 5.68 8.48 16.82
C ILE A 151 6.04 9.90 17.26
N LYS A 152 5.50 10.89 16.52
CA LYS A 152 5.74 12.32 16.75
C LYS A 152 4.42 13.06 16.86
N ALA A 153 4.42 14.17 17.56
CA ALA A 153 3.29 15.10 17.55
C ALA A 153 3.14 15.74 16.17
N THR A 154 1.91 16.00 15.79
CA THR A 154 1.58 16.65 14.53
C THR A 154 0.34 17.53 14.68
N LYS A 155 0.22 18.55 13.84
CA LYS A 155 -0.98 19.38 13.69
C LYS A 155 -1.88 18.94 12.53
N GLU A 156 -1.44 17.92 11.79
CA GLU A 156 -2.20 17.38 10.67
C GLU A 156 -3.50 16.71 11.14
N ASP A 157 -4.53 16.82 10.32
CA ASP A 157 -5.78 16.10 10.53
C ASP A 157 -5.58 14.59 10.45
N ASN A 158 -6.44 13.85 11.14
CA ASN A 158 -6.45 12.39 11.08
C ASN A 158 -6.57 11.90 9.64
N GLY A 159 -6.02 10.73 9.40
CA GLY A 159 -6.11 10.04 8.12
C GLY A 159 -4.83 9.28 7.80
N THR A 160 -4.74 8.83 6.55
CA THR A 160 -3.60 8.06 6.06
C THR A 160 -3.08 8.67 4.76
N GLU A 161 -1.77 8.76 4.65
CA GLU A 161 -1.09 9.17 3.43
C GLU A 161 -0.17 8.06 2.96
N VAL A 162 -0.30 7.71 1.68
CA VAL A 162 0.62 6.78 1.02
C VAL A 162 1.28 7.52 -0.15
N VAL A 163 2.61 7.48 -0.19
CA VAL A 163 3.42 8.02 -1.28
C VAL A 163 4.27 6.88 -1.83
N PHE A 164 4.12 6.55 -3.10
CA PHE A 164 4.87 5.44 -3.67
C PHE A 164 5.33 5.70 -5.10
N ILE A 165 6.41 5.02 -5.46
CA ILE A 165 6.97 5.00 -6.81
C ILE A 165 7.05 3.54 -7.24
N PRO A 166 6.23 3.09 -8.20
CA PRO A 166 6.35 1.73 -8.75
C PRO A 166 7.77 1.45 -9.23
N ASP A 167 8.26 0.24 -8.97
CA ASP A 167 9.65 -0.14 -9.22
C ASP A 167 9.93 -0.35 -10.70
N GLU A 168 10.85 0.42 -11.27
CA GLU A 168 11.28 0.27 -12.67
C GLU A 168 11.90 -1.12 -12.96
N ALA A 169 12.46 -1.78 -11.97
CA ALA A 169 12.93 -3.15 -12.11
C ALA A 169 11.79 -4.13 -12.44
N MET A 170 10.55 -3.79 -12.08
CA MET A 170 9.36 -4.59 -12.36
C MET A 170 8.60 -4.08 -13.59
N PHE A 171 8.42 -2.78 -13.73
CA PHE A 171 7.54 -2.16 -14.74
C PHE A 171 8.29 -1.53 -15.92
N GLY A 172 9.62 -1.53 -15.89
CA GLY A 172 10.42 -0.88 -16.92
C GLY A 172 10.26 0.64 -16.91
N ASN A 173 10.42 1.25 -18.06
CA ASN A 173 10.19 2.69 -18.23
C ASN A 173 8.71 2.99 -18.46
N TYR A 174 7.94 2.93 -17.39
CA TYR A 174 6.49 3.14 -17.41
C TYR A 174 6.13 4.63 -17.32
N HIS A 175 4.94 4.95 -17.78
CA HIS A 175 4.35 6.28 -17.66
C HIS A 175 2.86 6.19 -17.36
N TYR A 176 2.38 7.06 -16.48
CA TYR A 176 0.95 7.25 -16.28
C TYR A 176 0.35 8.10 -17.41
N ILE A 177 -0.74 7.63 -17.98
CA ILE A 177 -1.52 8.41 -18.93
C ILE A 177 -2.60 9.17 -18.15
N PRO A 178 -2.62 10.52 -18.17
CA PRO A 178 -3.55 11.32 -17.38
C PRO A 178 -5.02 10.93 -17.55
N GLU A 179 -5.44 10.66 -18.77
CA GLU A 179 -6.82 10.28 -19.09
C GLU A 179 -7.22 8.97 -18.42
N TYR A 180 -6.29 8.03 -18.28
CA TYR A 180 -6.55 6.78 -17.57
C TYR A 180 -6.70 6.99 -16.07
N VAL A 181 -5.86 7.85 -15.50
CA VAL A 181 -5.97 8.21 -14.08
C VAL A 181 -7.28 8.92 -13.80
N GLU A 182 -7.63 9.89 -14.62
CA GLU A 182 -8.90 10.63 -14.50
C GLU A 182 -10.12 9.71 -14.57
N SER A 183 -10.09 8.70 -15.42
CA SER A 183 -11.18 7.72 -15.53
C SER A 183 -11.38 6.85 -14.31
N MET A 184 -10.38 6.78 -13.41
CA MET A 184 -10.43 6.01 -12.17
C MET A 184 -10.99 6.83 -11.00
N LEU A 185 -11.00 8.17 -11.09
CA LEU A 185 -11.44 9.09 -10.06
C LEU A 185 -12.95 9.34 -10.13
#